data_a72c60f87cafd10f78aa33a819e88f4b
#
_entry.id   a72c60f87cafd10f78aa33a819e88f4b
#
_cell.length_a   1.000
_cell.length_b   1.000
_cell.length_c   1.000
_cell.angle_alpha   90.00
_cell.angle_beta   90.00
_cell.angle_gamma   90.00
#
_symmetry.space_group_name_H-M   'P 1'
#
loop_
_entity.id
_entity.type
_entity.pdbx_description
1 polymer ?
#
loop_
_entity_poly.entity_id
_entity_poly.type
_entity_poly.pdbx_seq_one_letter_code
_entity_poly.pdbx_strand_id
1 'polypeptide(L)'
;MGTAAEALNNIDGTPCKEFYVADIERQGEQAMLWDILQEADEDRYVCTMSIDSNARSNEDTIKEFGLCDFHSYTLMQSVSVKLHPNGKKRRYLLQLRNPWGKKEWLGPWSDYSKTWETYPYVHE
;
A
#
# COMPACT_ATOMS: atom_id res chain seq x y z
N MET A 1 -3.58 -15.40 15.86
CA MET A 1 -2.64 -15.33 14.73
C MET A 1 -1.79 -14.09 14.94
N GLY A 2 -0.47 -14.21 14.92
CA GLY A 2 0.45 -13.09 15.15
C GLY A 2 0.47 -12.09 13.98
N THR A 3 0.80 -10.85 14.27
CA THR A 3 1.02 -9.82 13.25
C THR A 3 2.45 -9.86 12.71
N ALA A 4 2.68 -9.22 11.56
CA ALA A 4 4.04 -9.04 11.02
C ALA A 4 4.94 -8.25 12.00
N ALA A 5 4.37 -7.26 12.70
CA ALA A 5 5.07 -6.49 13.71
C ALA A 5 5.52 -7.35 14.89
N GLU A 6 4.66 -8.23 15.40
CA GLU A 6 5.02 -9.18 16.45
C GLU A 6 6.14 -10.13 16.00
N ALA A 7 6.06 -10.64 14.77
CA ALA A 7 7.08 -11.52 14.21
C ALA A 7 8.44 -10.83 14.11
N LEU A 8 8.51 -9.61 13.58
CA LEU A 8 9.75 -8.85 13.48
C LEU A 8 10.34 -8.52 14.84
N ASN A 9 9.50 -8.09 15.79
CA ASN A 9 9.95 -7.82 17.15
C ASN A 9 10.52 -9.07 17.82
N ASN A 10 9.89 -10.22 17.63
CA ASN A 10 10.35 -11.48 18.22
C ASN A 10 11.66 -12.01 17.60
N ILE A 11 11.95 -11.68 16.33
CA ILE A 11 13.15 -12.15 15.64
C ILE A 11 14.39 -11.33 16.04
N ASP A 12 14.28 -10.00 16.02
CA ASP A 12 15.43 -9.11 16.17
C ASP A 12 15.26 -8.00 17.22
N GLY A 13 14.10 -7.96 17.91
CA GLY A 13 13.80 -6.94 18.91
C GLY A 13 13.50 -5.56 18.32
N THR A 14 13.34 -5.44 17.02
CA THR A 14 13.07 -4.16 16.35
C THR A 14 11.74 -3.56 16.83
N PRO A 15 11.71 -2.31 17.29
CA PRO A 15 10.46 -1.65 17.65
C PRO A 15 9.59 -1.44 16.41
N CYS A 16 8.33 -1.86 16.49
CA CYS A 16 7.38 -1.75 15.41
C CYS A 16 6.21 -0.82 15.79
N LYS A 17 5.67 -0.13 14.80
CA LYS A 17 4.41 0.63 14.93
C LYS A 17 3.38 0.06 13.98
N GLU A 18 2.16 -0.06 14.44
CA GLU A 18 1.01 -0.48 13.64
C GLU A 18 0.02 0.66 13.47
N PHE A 19 -0.52 0.77 12.28
CA PHE A 19 -1.52 1.78 11.92
C PHE A 19 -2.72 1.09 11.26
N TYR A 20 -3.90 1.40 11.72
CA TYR A 20 -5.14 0.93 11.11
C TYR A 20 -5.67 2.01 10.16
N VAL A 21 -5.65 1.71 8.85
CA VAL A 21 -6.04 2.67 7.79
C VAL A 21 -7.45 3.19 7.99
N ALA A 22 -8.38 2.33 8.42
CA ALA A 22 -9.76 2.75 8.69
C ALA A 22 -9.87 3.80 9.82
N ASP A 23 -9.01 3.73 10.83
CA ASP A 23 -8.97 4.72 11.89
C ASP A 23 -8.41 6.04 11.41
N ILE A 24 -7.33 6.00 10.63
CA ILE A 24 -6.71 7.16 10.00
C ILE A 24 -7.70 7.86 9.06
N GLU A 25 -8.44 7.10 8.27
CA GLU A 25 -9.46 7.64 7.37
C GLU A 25 -10.59 8.35 8.14
N ARG A 26 -11.08 7.73 9.22
CA ARG A 26 -12.11 8.34 10.08
C ARG A 26 -11.63 9.63 10.75
N GLN A 27 -10.35 9.73 11.06
CA GLN A 27 -9.76 10.91 11.70
C GLN A 27 -9.34 11.99 10.68
N GLY A 28 -9.39 11.68 9.39
CA GLY A 28 -8.95 12.61 8.34
C GLY A 28 -7.43 12.79 8.27
N GLU A 29 -6.67 11.82 8.75
CA GLU A 29 -5.20 11.89 8.89
C GLU A 29 -4.44 11.23 7.74
N GLN A 30 -5.03 11.14 6.54
CA GLN A 30 -4.40 10.51 5.37
C GLN A 30 -3.07 11.16 4.99
N ALA A 31 -2.94 12.48 5.16
CA ALA A 31 -1.68 13.18 4.91
C ALA A 31 -0.56 12.70 5.84
N MET A 32 -0.87 12.50 7.12
CA MET A 32 0.06 11.96 8.10
C MET A 32 0.52 10.55 7.73
N LEU A 33 -0.40 9.68 7.30
CA LEU A 33 -0.04 8.33 6.84
C LEU A 33 0.91 8.38 5.64
N TRP A 34 0.65 9.29 4.70
CA TRP A 34 1.51 9.48 3.54
C TRP A 34 2.93 9.91 3.96
N ASP A 35 3.05 10.86 4.87
CA ASP A 35 4.34 11.33 5.39
C ASP A 35 5.11 10.18 6.07
N ILE A 36 4.44 9.33 6.86
CA ILE A 36 5.03 8.15 7.48
C ILE A 36 5.54 7.15 6.43
N LEU A 37 4.77 6.91 5.36
CA LEU A 37 5.17 6.00 4.30
C LEU A 37 6.34 6.55 3.48
N GLN A 38 6.41 7.84 3.26
CA GLN A 38 7.54 8.50 2.61
C GLN A 38 8.81 8.41 3.47
N GLU A 39 8.71 8.70 4.77
CA GLU A 39 9.83 8.54 5.70
C GLU A 39 10.33 7.09 5.73
N ALA A 40 9.42 6.13 5.78
CA ALA A 40 9.77 4.71 5.76
C ALA A 40 10.50 4.30 4.47
N ASP A 41 10.11 4.85 3.34
CA ASP A 41 10.76 4.60 2.05
C ASP A 41 12.15 5.26 1.99
N GLU A 42 12.26 6.53 2.37
CA GLU A 42 13.52 7.29 2.37
C GLU A 42 14.56 6.68 3.32
N ASP A 43 14.15 6.29 4.51
CA ASP A 43 15.02 5.69 5.53
C ASP A 43 15.18 4.17 5.38
N ARG A 44 14.52 3.58 4.38
CA ARG A 44 14.55 2.13 4.10
C ARG A 44 14.07 1.27 5.26
N TYR A 45 13.05 1.72 5.97
CA TYR A 45 12.40 0.91 6.98
C TYR A 45 11.59 -0.22 6.34
N VAL A 46 11.54 -1.36 6.99
CA VAL A 46 10.66 -2.45 6.56
C VAL A 46 9.22 -2.05 6.87
N CYS A 47 8.41 -1.96 5.82
CA CYS A 47 6.99 -1.64 5.93
C CYS A 47 6.16 -2.74 5.28
N THR A 48 5.21 -3.27 6.01
CA THR A 48 4.28 -4.29 5.52
C THR A 48 2.85 -3.79 5.64
N MET A 49 2.01 -4.24 4.72
CA MET A 49 0.58 -3.95 4.71
C MET A 49 -0.19 -5.25 4.65
N SER A 50 -1.23 -5.37 5.47
CA SER A 50 -2.12 -6.52 5.48
C SER A 50 -3.58 -6.09 5.51
N ILE A 51 -4.45 -6.96 5.03
CA ILE A 51 -5.89 -6.77 5.12
C ILE A 51 -6.37 -7.47 6.39
N ASP A 52 -7.10 -6.71 7.24
CA ASP A 52 -7.66 -7.27 8.46
C ASP A 52 -8.75 -8.30 8.13
N SER A 53 -8.64 -9.45 8.76
CA SER A 53 -9.61 -10.55 8.67
C SER A 53 -11.02 -10.18 9.15
N ASN A 54 -11.15 -9.14 9.94
CA ASN A 54 -12.44 -8.63 10.41
C ASN A 54 -13.17 -7.77 9.36
N ALA A 55 -12.51 -7.43 8.26
CA ALA A 55 -13.11 -6.70 7.13
C ALA A 55 -14.03 -7.59 6.26
N ARG A 56 -14.76 -8.53 6.86
CA ARG A 56 -15.67 -9.49 6.18
C ARG A 56 -16.68 -8.83 5.25
N SER A 57 -17.01 -7.56 5.50
CA SER A 57 -17.95 -6.80 4.66
C SER A 57 -17.44 -6.47 3.27
N ASN A 58 -16.15 -6.66 2.99
CA ASN A 58 -15.49 -6.27 1.73
C ASN A 58 -14.80 -7.45 1.02
N GLU A 59 -15.12 -8.70 1.36
CA GLU A 59 -14.45 -9.87 0.80
C GLU A 59 -14.57 -9.93 -0.72
N ASP A 60 -15.74 -9.64 -1.26
CA ASP A 60 -15.96 -9.62 -2.71
C ASP A 60 -15.15 -8.51 -3.40
N THR A 61 -15.08 -7.33 -2.80
CA THR A 61 -14.28 -6.21 -3.29
C THR A 61 -12.79 -6.55 -3.26
N ILE A 62 -12.31 -7.17 -2.20
CA ILE A 62 -10.91 -7.61 -2.06
C ILE A 62 -10.55 -8.58 -3.19
N LYS A 63 -11.41 -9.56 -3.45
CA LYS A 63 -11.23 -10.54 -4.53
C LYS A 63 -11.31 -9.92 -5.91
N GLU A 64 -12.25 -8.99 -6.13
CA GLU A 64 -12.42 -8.27 -7.39
C GLU A 64 -11.14 -7.51 -7.79
N PHE A 65 -10.46 -6.92 -6.82
CA PHE A 65 -9.20 -6.21 -7.05
C PHE A 65 -7.95 -7.12 -7.03
N GLY A 66 -8.10 -8.43 -6.94
CA GLY A 66 -6.97 -9.36 -6.96
C GLY A 66 -6.16 -9.40 -5.68
N LEU A 67 -6.67 -8.86 -4.59
CA LEU A 67 -6.04 -8.88 -3.28
C LEU A 67 -6.36 -10.19 -2.53
N CYS A 68 -5.54 -10.49 -1.54
CA CYS A 68 -5.73 -11.64 -0.66
C CYS A 68 -5.94 -11.18 0.78
N ASP A 69 -6.96 -11.73 1.42
CA ASP A 69 -7.10 -11.67 2.86
C ASP A 69 -6.05 -12.54 3.57
N PHE A 70 -5.82 -12.30 4.84
CA PHE A 70 -4.81 -13.02 5.64
C PHE A 70 -3.41 -13.03 5.03
N HIS A 71 -3.07 -11.98 4.28
CA HIS A 71 -1.83 -11.88 3.54
C HIS A 71 -1.12 -10.55 3.80
N SER A 72 0.20 -10.60 3.86
CA SER A 72 1.04 -9.42 4.04
C SER A 72 1.76 -9.07 2.75
N TYR A 73 1.71 -7.81 2.38
CA TYR A 73 2.43 -7.22 1.25
C TYR A 73 3.58 -6.37 1.78
N THR A 74 4.69 -6.37 1.08
CA THR A 74 5.84 -5.51 1.42
C THR A 74 5.80 -4.22 0.61
N LEU A 75 5.93 -3.08 1.28
CA LEU A 75 6.11 -1.80 0.61
C LEU A 75 7.51 -1.75 -0.01
N MET A 76 7.56 -1.57 -1.33
CA MET A 76 8.81 -1.44 -2.09
C MET A 76 9.15 0.02 -2.34
N GLN A 77 8.16 0.85 -2.62
CA GLN A 77 8.33 2.25 -2.92
C GLN A 77 7.03 3.03 -2.72
N SER A 78 7.16 4.29 -2.32
CA SER A 78 6.07 5.26 -2.27
C SER A 78 6.40 6.47 -3.16
N VAL A 79 5.54 6.79 -4.11
CA VAL A 79 5.79 7.88 -5.07
C VAL A 79 4.60 8.83 -5.18
N SER A 80 4.90 10.10 -5.30
CA SER A 80 3.92 11.13 -5.63
C SER A 80 4.14 11.57 -7.08
N VAL A 81 3.20 11.24 -7.95
CA VAL A 81 3.30 11.50 -9.39
C VAL A 81 2.37 12.62 -9.83
N LYS A 82 2.83 13.44 -10.78
CA LYS A 82 1.95 14.41 -11.45
C LYS A 82 1.20 13.69 -12.57
N LEU A 83 -0.11 13.94 -12.67
CA LEU A 83 -0.93 13.36 -13.73
C LEU A 83 -0.73 14.05 -15.09
N HIS A 84 -0.19 15.26 -15.08
CA HIS A 84 0.15 16.04 -16.27
C HIS A 84 1.35 16.93 -15.97
N PRO A 85 2.31 17.13 -16.91
CA PRO A 85 3.54 17.90 -16.67
C PRO A 85 3.28 19.32 -16.15
N ASN A 86 2.29 19.99 -16.71
CA ASN A 86 1.89 21.37 -16.34
C ASN A 86 0.75 21.42 -15.33
N GLY A 87 0.25 20.26 -14.88
CA GLY A 87 -0.87 20.16 -13.95
C GLY A 87 -0.42 20.20 -12.48
N LYS A 88 -1.36 20.60 -11.62
CA LYS A 88 -1.15 20.59 -10.17
C LYS A 88 -1.65 19.29 -9.51
N LYS A 89 -2.46 18.50 -10.22
CA LYS A 89 -3.01 17.25 -9.69
C LYS A 89 -1.92 16.20 -9.56
N ARG A 90 -1.85 15.62 -8.38
CA ARG A 90 -0.93 14.50 -8.07
C ARG A 90 -1.72 13.26 -7.67
N ARG A 91 -1.08 12.12 -7.80
CA ARG A 91 -1.51 10.86 -7.22
C ARG A 91 -0.40 10.29 -6.35
N TYR A 92 -0.82 9.65 -5.29
CA TYR A 92 0.05 8.95 -4.37
C TYR A 92 -0.07 7.47 -4.67
N LEU A 93 1.03 6.86 -5.07
CA LEU A 93 1.08 5.47 -5.49
C LEU A 93 2.03 4.70 -4.57
N LEU A 94 1.63 3.49 -4.25
CA LEU A 94 2.44 2.56 -3.49
C LEU A 94 2.78 1.36 -4.39
N GLN A 95 4.05 1.04 -4.48
CA GLN A 95 4.49 -0.21 -5.09
C GLN A 95 4.60 -1.27 -3.99
N LEU A 96 3.76 -2.28 -4.09
CA LEU A 96 3.70 -3.39 -3.14
C LEU A 96 4.18 -4.68 -3.81
N ARG A 97 4.95 -5.46 -3.07
CA ARG A 97 5.34 -6.79 -3.48
C ARG A 97 4.45 -7.83 -2.82
N ASN A 98 3.86 -8.70 -3.63
CA ASN A 98 3.20 -9.91 -3.17
C ASN A 98 4.24 -11.05 -3.09
N PRO A 99 4.62 -11.52 -1.89
CA PRO A 99 5.64 -12.56 -1.74
C PRO A 99 5.22 -13.93 -2.31
N TRP A 100 3.92 -14.18 -2.52
CA TRP A 100 3.45 -15.43 -3.12
C TRP A 100 3.68 -15.52 -4.62
N GLY A 101 3.90 -14.40 -5.30
CA GLY A 101 4.05 -14.35 -6.76
C GLY A 101 2.81 -14.82 -7.54
N LYS A 102 1.67 -14.87 -6.90
CA LYS A 102 0.37 -15.24 -7.48
C LYS A 102 -0.65 -14.19 -7.05
N LYS A 103 -1.61 -13.91 -7.94
CA LYS A 103 -2.60 -12.84 -7.79
C LYS A 103 -1.95 -11.47 -7.69
N GLU A 104 -2.29 -10.64 -8.65
CA GLU A 104 -1.80 -9.27 -8.77
C GLU A 104 -2.95 -8.29 -8.57
N TRP A 105 -2.62 -7.06 -8.20
CA TRP A 105 -3.57 -5.96 -8.18
C TRP A 105 -4.22 -5.78 -9.54
N LEU A 106 -5.54 -5.78 -9.60
CA LEU A 106 -6.33 -5.65 -10.83
C LEU A 106 -7.01 -4.28 -10.99
N GLY A 107 -6.85 -3.42 -10.00
CA GLY A 107 -7.41 -2.07 -10.00
C GLY A 107 -6.61 -1.06 -10.83
N PRO A 108 -6.96 0.23 -10.72
CA PRO A 108 -6.20 1.31 -11.36
C PRO A 108 -4.71 1.23 -11.01
N TRP A 109 -3.83 1.55 -11.97
CA TRP A 109 -2.37 1.49 -11.82
C TRP A 109 -1.79 0.07 -11.66
N SER A 110 -2.58 -0.98 -11.95
CA SER A 110 -2.03 -2.33 -12.13
C SER A 110 -1.14 -2.38 -13.38
N ASP A 111 -0.29 -3.39 -13.50
CA ASP A 111 0.70 -3.51 -14.58
C ASP A 111 0.11 -3.35 -15.99
N TYR A 112 -1.12 -3.84 -16.20
CA TYR A 112 -1.81 -3.79 -17.49
C TYR A 112 -3.01 -2.83 -17.50
N SER A 113 -3.07 -1.91 -16.54
CA SER A 113 -4.18 -0.97 -16.43
C SER A 113 -4.17 0.08 -17.54
N LYS A 114 -5.34 0.34 -18.12
CA LYS A 114 -5.53 1.46 -19.05
C LYS A 114 -5.28 2.84 -18.43
N THR A 115 -5.17 2.91 -17.11
CA THR A 115 -4.82 4.14 -16.40
C THR A 115 -3.47 4.69 -16.86
N TRP A 116 -2.52 3.82 -17.20
CA TRP A 116 -1.21 4.22 -17.73
C TRP A 116 -1.33 4.92 -19.09
N GLU A 117 -2.23 4.45 -19.95
CA GLU A 117 -2.52 5.09 -21.26
C GLU A 117 -3.18 6.46 -21.08
N THR A 118 -4.03 6.59 -20.04
CA THR A 118 -4.70 7.86 -19.74
C THR A 118 -3.72 8.93 -19.22
N TYR A 119 -2.67 8.51 -18.53
CA TYR A 119 -1.67 9.39 -17.93
C TYR A 119 -0.25 9.00 -18.37
N PRO A 120 0.10 9.14 -19.64
CA PRO A 120 1.37 8.66 -20.19
C PRO A 120 2.61 9.31 -19.55
N TYR A 121 2.46 10.49 -18.99
CA TYR A 121 3.56 11.22 -18.34
C TYR A 121 3.99 10.64 -16.99
N VAL A 122 3.25 9.69 -16.45
CA VAL A 122 3.59 9.06 -15.18
C VAL A 122 4.72 8.03 -15.35
N HIS A 123 4.96 7.55 -16.56
CA HIS A 123 6.05 6.63 -16.89
C HIS A 123 7.43 7.30 -17.04
N GLU A 124 7.46 8.60 -17.20
CA GLU A 124 8.69 9.37 -17.32
C GLU A 124 9.20 9.84 -15.94
#